data_2cd42b70b4f2b80f346cafc90dcbe556
#
_entry.id   2cd42b70b4f2b80f346cafc90dcbe556
#
_cell.length_a   1.000
_cell.length_b   1.000
_cell.length_c   1.000
_cell.angle_alpha   90.00
_cell.angle_beta   90.00
_cell.angle_gamma   90.00
#
_symmetry.space_group_name_H-M   'P 1'
#
loop_
_entity.id
_entity.type
_entity.pdbx_description
1 polymer ?
#
loop_
_entity_poly.entity_id
_entity_poly.type
_entity_poly.pdbx_seq_one_letter_code
_entity_poly.pdbx_strand_id
1 'polypeptide(L)'
;MEREKILFTSESVTEGHPDKMCDQISDAILDELMKQDPMSRVACETCCTTGVVMVMGEITTKAYVDIPKIVRDTVREIGYTRGKYGFDADTCGVITTIDEQSSDIAMGVDKALEAKENKMSEDDIEAIGAGDQGMMFGYASDETEEYMPYPAAMAHKLARRLTEVRKNGTLPYLRPDGKTQVTVEYDENGVPKRLDAVVLSTQHDPEVTQERIHEDIKKYVFDEVIPANMTDDETKFFINPTGRFVIGGPHGDSGLTGRKIIVDTYGGMARHGGGAFSGKDCTKVDRSAAYAARYADRKSVV
;
A
#
# COMPACT_ATOMS: atom_id res chain seq x y z
N MET A 1 6.83 -41.56 4.19
CA MET A 1 5.83 -40.54 3.86
C MET A 1 6.57 -39.20 3.82
N GLU A 2 6.63 -38.55 2.66
CA GLU A 2 7.08 -37.16 2.61
C GLU A 2 6.16 -36.35 3.54
N ARG A 3 6.73 -35.54 4.43
CA ARG A 3 5.94 -34.62 5.25
C ARG A 3 5.32 -33.59 4.31
N GLU A 4 4.03 -33.37 4.44
CA GLU A 4 3.31 -32.35 3.69
C GLU A 4 3.90 -30.98 4.07
N LYS A 5 4.38 -30.20 3.10
CA LYS A 5 4.93 -28.86 3.35
C LYS A 5 3.79 -27.87 3.58
N ILE A 6 3.86 -27.11 4.67
CA ILE A 6 2.93 -26.01 4.94
C ILE A 6 3.53 -24.75 4.34
N LEU A 7 2.97 -24.27 3.22
CA LEU A 7 3.47 -23.09 2.52
C LEU A 7 2.46 -21.95 2.63
N PHE A 8 2.97 -20.75 2.89
CA PHE A 8 2.18 -19.52 2.85
C PHE A 8 2.89 -18.44 2.05
N THR A 9 2.13 -17.69 1.22
CA THR A 9 2.67 -16.71 0.30
C THR A 9 2.04 -15.35 0.54
N SER A 10 2.87 -14.31 0.61
CA SER A 10 2.44 -12.91 0.60
C SER A 10 3.18 -12.11 -0.45
N GLU A 11 2.57 -11.03 -0.90
CA GLU A 11 3.16 -10.10 -1.87
C GLU A 11 3.28 -8.68 -1.33
N SER A 12 4.11 -7.89 -1.97
CA SER A 12 4.17 -6.44 -1.82
C SER A 12 4.49 -5.78 -3.15
N VAL A 13 4.32 -4.47 -3.21
CA VAL A 13 4.62 -3.66 -4.38
C VAL A 13 5.41 -2.42 -4.00
N THR A 14 6.16 -1.86 -4.95
CA THR A 14 6.89 -0.61 -4.74
C THR A 14 5.95 0.60 -4.80
N GLU A 15 6.46 1.76 -4.38
CA GLU A 15 5.75 3.04 -4.44
C GLU A 15 5.27 3.43 -5.84
N GLY A 16 5.95 2.95 -6.89
CA GLY A 16 5.61 3.25 -8.29
C GLY A 16 4.63 2.28 -8.93
N HIS A 17 4.14 1.28 -8.19
CA HIS A 17 3.01 0.47 -8.68
C HIS A 17 1.78 1.37 -8.87
N PRO A 18 1.01 1.25 -9.97
CA PRO A 18 -0.10 2.16 -10.25
C PRO A 18 -1.12 2.31 -9.12
N ASP A 19 -1.54 1.20 -8.49
CA ASP A 19 -2.46 1.25 -7.36
C ASP A 19 -1.83 1.98 -6.16
N LYS A 20 -0.54 1.72 -5.86
CA LYS A 20 0.15 2.39 -4.76
C LYS A 20 0.46 3.85 -5.03
N MET A 21 0.64 4.24 -6.28
CA MET A 21 0.71 5.64 -6.66
C MET A 21 -0.62 6.35 -6.38
N CYS A 22 -1.76 5.71 -6.69
CA CYS A 22 -3.08 6.26 -6.38
C CYS A 22 -3.32 6.39 -4.86
N ASP A 23 -2.93 5.39 -4.07
CA ASP A 23 -2.99 5.43 -2.61
C ASP A 23 -2.20 6.61 -2.04
N GLN A 24 -0.96 6.80 -2.51
CA GLN A 24 -0.10 7.91 -2.07
C GLN A 24 -0.65 9.28 -2.45
N ILE A 25 -1.23 9.43 -3.65
CA ILE A 25 -1.86 10.67 -4.07
C ILE A 25 -3.06 11.00 -3.20
N SER A 26 -3.94 10.02 -2.93
CA SER A 26 -5.10 10.20 -2.07
C SER A 26 -4.72 10.58 -0.64
N ASP A 27 -3.69 9.94 -0.07
CA ASP A 27 -3.17 10.29 1.25
C ASP A 27 -2.45 11.66 1.26
N ALA A 28 -1.71 12.02 0.22
CA ALA A 28 -1.07 13.33 0.14
C ALA A 28 -2.09 14.49 0.11
N ILE A 29 -3.22 14.30 -0.56
CA ILE A 29 -4.33 15.26 -0.56
C ILE A 29 -4.96 15.32 0.82
N LEU A 30 -5.25 14.18 1.45
CA LEU A 30 -5.75 14.10 2.82
C LEU A 30 -4.85 14.83 3.80
N ASP A 31 -3.54 14.55 3.76
CA ASP A 31 -2.56 15.15 4.65
C ASP A 31 -2.53 16.68 4.56
N GLU A 32 -2.55 17.22 3.34
CA GLU A 32 -2.53 18.66 3.15
C GLU A 32 -3.85 19.35 3.58
N LEU A 33 -4.99 18.67 3.44
CA LEU A 33 -6.27 19.12 3.96
C LEU A 33 -6.29 19.13 5.48
N MET A 34 -5.92 18.01 6.11
CA MET A 34 -5.91 17.86 7.57
C MET A 34 -4.92 18.80 8.25
N LYS A 35 -3.83 19.14 7.60
CA LYS A 35 -2.85 20.11 8.08
C LYS A 35 -3.43 21.53 8.21
N GLN A 36 -4.32 21.93 7.30
CA GLN A 36 -4.94 23.26 7.27
C GLN A 36 -6.27 23.28 8.03
N ASP A 37 -7.05 22.22 7.96
CA ASP A 37 -8.34 22.07 8.65
C ASP A 37 -8.46 20.65 9.23
N PRO A 38 -8.09 20.45 10.52
CA PRO A 38 -8.17 19.16 11.20
C PRO A 38 -9.59 18.57 11.29
N MET A 39 -10.62 19.38 11.03
CA MET A 39 -12.02 18.92 11.02
C MET A 39 -12.52 18.53 9.64
N SER A 40 -11.65 18.52 8.62
CA SER A 40 -12.01 18.08 7.27
C SER A 40 -12.59 16.67 7.26
N ARG A 41 -13.65 16.49 6.47
CA ARG A 41 -14.22 15.17 6.12
C ARG A 41 -13.75 14.81 4.73
N VAL A 42 -13.00 13.73 4.63
CA VAL A 42 -12.31 13.37 3.38
C VAL A 42 -12.56 11.91 3.05
N ALA A 43 -13.09 11.67 1.87
CA ALA A 43 -13.13 10.40 1.18
C ALA A 43 -12.57 10.66 -0.22
N CYS A 44 -11.25 10.59 -0.37
CA CYS A 44 -10.54 10.92 -1.59
C CYS A 44 -10.05 9.67 -2.28
N GLU A 45 -10.46 9.47 -3.52
CA GLU A 45 -10.05 8.37 -4.36
C GLU A 45 -9.30 8.88 -5.59
N THR A 46 -8.36 8.10 -6.06
CA THR A 46 -7.56 8.42 -7.23
C THR A 46 -7.56 7.22 -8.17
N CYS A 47 -7.67 7.47 -9.45
CA CYS A 47 -7.33 6.50 -10.47
C CYS A 47 -6.30 7.06 -11.45
N CYS A 48 -5.51 6.17 -12.05
CA CYS A 48 -4.52 6.55 -13.05
C CYS A 48 -4.47 5.54 -14.20
N THR A 49 -4.11 6.02 -15.35
CA THR A 49 -3.81 5.23 -16.54
C THR A 49 -2.84 6.00 -17.40
N THR A 50 -2.56 5.52 -18.62
CA THR A 50 -1.62 6.17 -19.55
C THR A 50 -1.87 7.68 -19.66
N GLY A 51 -0.91 8.46 -19.12
CA GLY A 51 -0.90 9.92 -19.24
C GLY A 51 -1.95 10.70 -18.45
N VAL A 52 -2.76 10.05 -17.60
CA VAL A 52 -3.85 10.70 -16.84
C VAL A 52 -3.89 10.24 -15.41
N VAL A 53 -4.14 11.18 -14.50
CA VAL A 53 -4.57 10.96 -13.12
C VAL A 53 -5.92 11.64 -12.93
N MET A 54 -6.89 10.94 -12.40
CA MET A 54 -8.17 11.49 -11.98
C MET A 54 -8.29 11.36 -10.46
N VAL A 55 -8.61 12.46 -9.81
CA VAL A 55 -8.92 12.54 -8.38
C VAL A 55 -10.41 12.80 -8.24
N MET A 56 -11.08 11.97 -7.45
CA MET A 56 -12.52 12.01 -7.25
C MET A 56 -12.86 11.74 -5.78
N GLY A 57 -14.10 12.00 -5.40
CA GLY A 57 -14.59 11.70 -4.06
C GLY A 57 -15.32 12.87 -3.42
N GLU A 58 -15.59 12.73 -2.12
CA GLU A 58 -16.33 13.71 -1.34
C GLU A 58 -15.44 14.33 -0.27
N ILE A 59 -15.35 15.66 -0.30
CA ILE A 59 -14.53 16.44 0.63
C ILE A 59 -15.31 17.63 1.15
N THR A 60 -15.50 17.68 2.47
CA THR A 60 -16.04 18.84 3.17
C THR A 60 -14.95 19.45 4.03
N THR A 61 -14.52 20.67 3.73
CA THR A 61 -13.39 21.33 4.37
C THR A 61 -13.50 22.86 4.28
N LYS A 62 -12.78 23.55 5.16
CA LYS A 62 -12.52 24.99 5.06
C LYS A 62 -11.18 25.31 4.43
N ALA A 63 -10.35 24.29 4.20
CA ALA A 63 -9.03 24.41 3.59
C ALA A 63 -9.12 24.62 2.07
N TYR A 64 -8.09 25.21 1.51
CA TYR A 64 -7.84 25.22 0.07
C TYR A 64 -6.53 24.52 -0.24
N VAL A 65 -6.57 23.56 -1.16
CA VAL A 65 -5.39 22.82 -1.62
C VAL A 65 -5.32 22.81 -3.15
N ASP A 66 -4.13 22.92 -3.68
CA ASP A 66 -3.87 22.81 -5.12
C ASP A 66 -3.68 21.31 -5.47
N ILE A 67 -4.79 20.63 -5.71
CA ILE A 67 -4.80 19.18 -6.02
C ILE A 67 -3.89 18.85 -7.20
N PRO A 68 -3.93 19.53 -8.34
CA PRO A 68 -3.00 19.27 -9.44
C PRO A 68 -1.52 19.35 -9.05
N LYS A 69 -1.16 20.30 -8.19
CA LYS A 69 0.20 20.43 -7.68
C LYS A 69 0.59 19.26 -6.80
N ILE A 70 -0.29 18.87 -5.86
CA ILE A 70 -0.05 17.71 -4.96
C ILE A 70 0.15 16.44 -5.79
N VAL A 71 -0.72 16.18 -6.77
CA VAL A 71 -0.60 15.03 -7.68
C VAL A 71 0.77 15.01 -8.35
N ARG A 72 1.18 16.12 -8.96
CA ARG A 72 2.46 16.22 -9.68
C ARG A 72 3.65 16.04 -8.77
N ASP A 73 3.62 16.61 -7.58
CA ASP A 73 4.70 16.51 -6.61
C ASP A 73 4.84 15.06 -6.11
N THR A 74 3.74 14.37 -5.80
CA THR A 74 3.74 12.96 -5.42
C THR A 74 4.29 12.06 -6.55
N VAL A 75 3.80 12.25 -7.77
CA VAL A 75 4.27 11.48 -8.95
C VAL A 75 5.76 11.71 -9.20
N ARG A 76 6.23 12.95 -9.01
CA ARG A 76 7.65 13.30 -9.17
C ARG A 76 8.52 12.65 -8.09
N GLU A 77 8.06 12.65 -6.83
CA GLU A 77 8.75 12.02 -5.70
C GLU A 77 8.88 10.50 -5.90
N ILE A 78 7.85 9.86 -6.41
CA ILE A 78 7.87 8.45 -6.80
C ILE A 78 8.92 8.18 -7.87
N GLY A 79 9.17 9.13 -8.78
CA GLY A 79 10.23 9.05 -9.80
C GLY A 79 9.73 8.93 -11.24
N TYR A 80 8.47 9.19 -11.52
CA TYR A 80 7.96 9.34 -12.88
C TYR A 80 8.24 10.76 -13.39
N THR A 81 9.45 10.99 -13.86
CA THR A 81 9.98 12.32 -14.21
C THR A 81 10.35 12.47 -15.67
N ARG A 82 10.04 11.49 -16.50
CA ARG A 82 10.40 11.51 -17.94
C ARG A 82 9.35 10.81 -18.78
N GLY A 83 8.83 11.50 -19.79
CA GLY A 83 7.85 10.96 -20.73
C GLY A 83 8.26 9.65 -21.41
N LYS A 84 9.59 9.39 -21.56
CA LYS A 84 10.10 8.13 -22.12
C LYS A 84 9.76 6.90 -21.26
N TYR A 85 9.35 7.09 -20.00
CA TYR A 85 8.88 6.00 -19.12
C TYR A 85 7.39 5.71 -19.29
N GLY A 86 6.72 6.42 -20.20
CA GLY A 86 5.30 6.30 -20.47
C GLY A 86 4.41 7.08 -19.52
N PHE A 87 4.98 7.67 -18.45
CA PHE A 87 4.28 8.52 -17.49
C PHE A 87 5.24 9.60 -16.94
N ASP A 88 4.73 10.79 -16.74
CA ASP A 88 5.57 11.95 -16.37
C ASP A 88 4.77 12.96 -15.55
N ALA A 89 5.32 13.36 -14.41
CA ALA A 89 4.70 14.27 -13.45
C ALA A 89 4.36 15.65 -14.07
N ASP A 90 5.19 16.15 -15.00
CA ASP A 90 5.01 17.48 -15.57
C ASP A 90 3.97 17.50 -16.71
N THR A 91 3.80 16.38 -17.41
CA THR A 91 3.00 16.30 -18.63
C THR A 91 1.72 15.48 -18.53
N CYS A 92 1.54 14.70 -17.45
CA CYS A 92 0.29 13.95 -17.25
C CYS A 92 -0.91 14.91 -17.11
N GLY A 93 -2.07 14.51 -17.65
CA GLY A 93 -3.33 15.18 -17.41
C GLY A 93 -3.76 14.94 -15.94
N VAL A 94 -4.24 15.99 -15.28
CA VAL A 94 -4.85 15.87 -13.94
C VAL A 94 -6.28 16.35 -14.06
N ILE A 95 -7.23 15.46 -13.72
CA ILE A 95 -8.66 15.73 -13.72
C ILE A 95 -9.14 15.63 -12.27
N THR A 96 -9.96 16.57 -11.84
CA THR A 96 -10.56 16.57 -10.51
C THR A 96 -12.07 16.59 -10.62
N THR A 97 -12.72 15.73 -9.85
CA THR A 97 -14.17 15.69 -9.69
C THR A 97 -14.46 15.43 -8.20
N ILE A 98 -14.53 16.51 -7.44
CA ILE A 98 -14.72 16.51 -5.99
C ILE A 98 -16.03 17.21 -5.69
N ASP A 99 -16.88 16.51 -4.94
CA ASP A 99 -18.14 17.04 -4.44
C ASP A 99 -18.11 17.24 -2.92
N GLU A 100 -19.03 18.01 -2.38
CA GLU A 100 -19.27 18.03 -0.94
C GLU A 100 -19.96 16.73 -0.50
N GLN A 101 -19.71 16.29 0.73
CA GLN A 101 -20.38 15.12 1.28
C GLN A 101 -21.90 15.33 1.29
N SER A 102 -22.65 14.32 0.82
CA SER A 102 -24.10 14.32 0.86
C SER A 102 -24.64 14.60 2.28
N SER A 103 -25.63 15.48 2.39
CA SER A 103 -26.32 15.76 3.65
C SER A 103 -26.91 14.50 4.30
N ASP A 104 -27.33 13.54 3.51
CA ASP A 104 -27.90 12.29 4.01
C ASP A 104 -26.83 11.40 4.65
N ILE A 105 -25.64 11.34 4.07
CA ILE A 105 -24.47 10.66 4.64
C ILE A 105 -23.96 11.39 5.87
N ALA A 106 -23.88 12.72 5.82
CA ALA A 106 -23.44 13.55 6.96
C ALA A 106 -24.30 13.32 8.22
N MET A 107 -25.59 13.11 8.07
CA MET A 107 -26.47 12.77 9.21
C MET A 107 -26.07 11.47 9.93
N GLY A 108 -25.45 10.50 9.23
CA GLY A 108 -24.97 9.25 9.83
C GLY A 108 -23.58 9.39 10.47
N VAL A 109 -22.76 10.31 9.95
CA VAL A 109 -21.40 10.55 10.41
C VAL A 109 -21.35 11.52 11.59
N ASP A 110 -22.15 12.61 11.52
CA ASP A 110 -22.03 13.72 12.47
C ASP A 110 -22.64 13.42 13.83
N LYS A 111 -23.62 12.53 13.91
CA LYS A 111 -24.26 12.18 15.17
C LYS A 111 -24.69 10.72 15.25
N ALA A 112 -24.23 10.02 16.26
CA ALA A 112 -24.62 8.65 16.55
C ALA A 112 -26.13 8.53 16.80
N LEU A 113 -26.72 7.38 16.47
CA LEU A 113 -28.14 7.12 16.63
C LEU A 113 -28.58 7.29 18.10
N GLU A 114 -27.77 6.79 19.04
CA GLU A 114 -27.99 6.89 20.47
C GLU A 114 -28.01 8.35 20.97
N ALA A 115 -27.14 9.19 20.40
CA ALA A 115 -27.10 10.62 20.70
C ALA A 115 -28.30 11.36 20.10
N LYS A 116 -28.80 10.92 18.93
CA LYS A 116 -30.05 11.45 18.33
C LYS A 116 -31.28 11.13 19.16
N GLU A 117 -31.27 9.97 19.81
CA GLU A 117 -32.37 9.50 20.67
C GLU A 117 -32.22 9.96 22.13
N ASN A 118 -31.25 10.84 22.46
CA ASN A 118 -30.92 11.33 23.80
C ASN A 118 -30.62 10.20 24.81
N LYS A 119 -30.01 9.12 24.34
CA LYS A 119 -29.61 7.95 25.15
C LYS A 119 -28.14 7.97 25.61
N MET A 120 -27.35 8.94 25.13
CA MET A 120 -25.92 9.10 25.48
C MET A 120 -25.67 10.40 26.23
N SER A 121 -24.55 10.46 26.96
CA SER A 121 -24.06 11.68 27.58
C SER A 121 -23.70 12.75 26.51
N GLU A 122 -23.73 14.00 26.90
CA GLU A 122 -23.44 15.14 26.00
C GLU A 122 -21.95 15.30 25.64
N ASP A 123 -21.13 14.26 25.79
CA ASP A 123 -19.75 14.31 25.36
C ASP A 123 -19.69 14.26 23.82
N ASP A 124 -19.23 15.35 23.21
CA ASP A 124 -19.17 15.53 21.75
C ASP A 124 -18.40 14.41 21.05
N ILE A 125 -17.44 13.78 21.73
CA ILE A 125 -16.64 12.69 21.20
C ILE A 125 -17.49 11.40 21.06
N GLU A 126 -18.30 11.10 22.08
CA GLU A 126 -19.18 9.92 22.06
C GLU A 126 -20.40 10.10 21.12
N ALA A 127 -20.70 11.35 20.76
CA ALA A 127 -21.81 11.66 19.87
C ALA A 127 -21.53 11.38 18.39
N ILE A 128 -20.26 11.20 18.00
CA ILE A 128 -19.87 10.96 16.60
C ILE A 128 -20.41 9.61 16.12
N GLY A 129 -21.07 9.63 14.96
CA GLY A 129 -21.57 8.42 14.31
C GLY A 129 -20.48 7.58 13.66
N ALA A 130 -20.74 6.28 13.49
CA ALA A 130 -19.83 5.38 12.77
C ALA A 130 -19.70 5.69 11.26
N GLY A 131 -20.69 6.37 10.70
CA GLY A 131 -20.70 6.79 9.29
C GLY A 131 -21.07 5.70 8.30
N ASP A 132 -20.64 4.47 8.56
CA ASP A 132 -20.90 3.32 7.68
C ASP A 132 -20.87 2.01 8.47
N GLN A 133 -21.38 0.96 7.84
CA GLN A 133 -21.20 -0.43 8.29
C GLN A 133 -19.82 -0.95 7.88
N GLY A 134 -19.31 -1.97 8.56
CA GLY A 134 -18.06 -2.58 8.15
C GLY A 134 -17.62 -3.72 9.08
N MET A 135 -16.63 -4.48 8.61
CA MET A 135 -15.90 -5.47 9.41
C MET A 135 -14.43 -5.12 9.33
N MET A 136 -13.80 -4.96 10.49
CA MET A 136 -12.38 -4.63 10.61
C MET A 136 -11.66 -5.73 11.39
N PHE A 137 -10.46 -6.05 10.97
CA PHE A 137 -9.66 -7.11 11.54
C PHE A 137 -8.32 -6.57 12.03
N GLY A 138 -7.97 -6.93 13.26
CA GLY A 138 -6.62 -6.85 13.77
C GLY A 138 -5.95 -8.22 13.69
N TYR A 139 -4.65 -8.22 13.53
CA TYR A 139 -3.82 -9.42 13.60
C TYR A 139 -2.39 -9.05 14.02
N ALA A 140 -1.80 -9.86 14.88
CA ALA A 140 -0.40 -9.77 15.24
C ALA A 140 0.16 -11.18 15.47
N SER A 141 1.44 -11.36 15.18
CA SER A 141 2.20 -12.56 15.48
C SER A 141 3.60 -12.17 15.94
N ASP A 142 4.28 -13.06 16.62
CA ASP A 142 5.65 -12.89 17.08
C ASP A 142 6.70 -13.35 16.05
N GLU A 143 6.27 -13.58 14.81
CA GLU A 143 7.14 -14.00 13.72
C GLU A 143 8.20 -12.95 13.33
N THR A 144 7.94 -11.68 13.60
CA THR A 144 8.83 -10.56 13.29
C THR A 144 8.79 -9.51 14.40
N GLU A 145 9.82 -8.66 14.48
CA GLU A 145 9.88 -7.54 15.43
C GLU A 145 8.74 -6.54 15.25
N GLU A 146 8.20 -6.45 14.05
CA GLU A 146 7.06 -5.61 13.71
C GLU A 146 5.72 -6.24 14.10
N TYR A 147 5.72 -7.45 14.66
CA TYR A 147 4.52 -8.27 14.94
C TYR A 147 3.66 -8.53 13.69
N MET A 148 4.32 -8.74 12.57
CA MET A 148 3.70 -8.99 11.28
C MET A 148 4.01 -10.42 10.81
N PRO A 149 3.11 -11.04 9.99
CA PRO A 149 3.42 -12.30 9.34
C PRO A 149 4.74 -12.23 8.56
N TYR A 150 5.60 -13.23 8.73
CA TYR A 150 6.93 -13.25 8.14
C TYR A 150 6.94 -13.03 6.62
N PRO A 151 6.08 -13.72 5.79
CA PRO A 151 6.08 -13.52 4.35
C PRO A 151 5.67 -12.10 3.93
N ALA A 152 4.70 -11.49 4.63
CA ALA A 152 4.30 -10.10 4.37
C ALA A 152 5.40 -9.10 4.72
N ALA A 153 5.99 -9.23 5.92
CA ALA A 153 7.09 -8.38 6.37
C ALA A 153 8.30 -8.49 5.43
N MET A 154 8.66 -9.70 5.00
CA MET A 154 9.77 -9.94 4.09
C MET A 154 9.49 -9.35 2.69
N ALA A 155 8.29 -9.54 2.15
CA ALA A 155 7.89 -8.94 0.88
C ALA A 155 7.98 -7.40 0.94
N HIS A 156 7.54 -6.78 2.03
CA HIS A 156 7.70 -5.33 2.25
C HIS A 156 9.16 -4.89 2.34
N LYS A 157 10.00 -5.62 3.06
CA LYS A 157 11.43 -5.31 3.18
C LYS A 157 12.12 -5.35 1.82
N LEU A 158 11.80 -6.35 0.99
CA LEU A 158 12.32 -6.46 -0.38
C LEU A 158 11.84 -5.31 -1.28
N ALA A 159 10.56 -4.96 -1.27
CA ALA A 159 10.01 -3.86 -2.07
C ALA A 159 10.61 -2.51 -1.65
N ARG A 160 10.80 -2.30 -0.35
CA ARG A 160 11.44 -1.10 0.21
C ARG A 160 12.91 -1.01 -0.22
N ARG A 161 13.66 -2.10 -0.12
CA ARG A 161 15.06 -2.15 -0.55
C ARG A 161 15.21 -1.92 -2.05
N LEU A 162 14.31 -2.48 -2.86
CA LEU A 162 14.27 -2.22 -4.31
C LEU A 162 14.09 -0.73 -4.62
N THR A 163 13.19 -0.06 -3.92
CA THR A 163 12.98 1.38 -4.03
C THR A 163 14.22 2.17 -3.60
N GLU A 164 14.86 1.79 -2.50
CA GLU A 164 16.05 2.43 -1.97
C GLU A 164 17.22 2.40 -2.97
N VAL A 165 17.56 1.22 -3.52
CA VAL A 165 18.68 1.09 -4.46
C VAL A 165 18.43 1.82 -5.78
N ARG A 166 17.18 2.04 -6.16
CA ARG A 166 16.80 2.90 -7.27
C ARG A 166 17.00 4.38 -6.95
N LYS A 167 16.44 4.84 -5.81
CA LYS A 167 16.45 6.28 -5.44
C LYS A 167 17.83 6.80 -5.08
N ASN A 168 18.67 5.99 -4.44
CA ASN A 168 20.03 6.37 -4.08
C ASN A 168 21.05 6.25 -5.23
N GLY A 169 20.61 5.76 -6.41
CA GLY A 169 21.43 5.62 -7.59
C GLY A 169 22.35 4.40 -7.62
N THR A 170 22.24 3.46 -6.68
CA THR A 170 22.99 2.20 -6.72
C THR A 170 22.65 1.41 -7.98
N LEU A 171 21.34 1.34 -8.34
CA LEU A 171 20.85 0.71 -9.56
C LEU A 171 20.06 1.73 -10.40
N PRO A 172 20.73 2.65 -11.11
CA PRO A 172 20.10 3.80 -11.77
C PRO A 172 19.22 3.43 -12.97
N TYR A 173 19.34 2.21 -13.47
CA TYR A 173 18.52 1.70 -14.57
C TYR A 173 17.14 1.18 -14.13
N LEU A 174 16.89 1.06 -12.83
CA LEU A 174 15.60 0.66 -12.31
C LEU A 174 14.57 1.78 -12.48
N ARG A 175 13.31 1.39 -12.67
CA ARG A 175 12.16 2.27 -12.78
C ARG A 175 11.23 2.08 -11.59
N PRO A 176 10.26 3.00 -11.37
CA PRO A 176 9.50 3.01 -10.13
C PRO A 176 8.62 1.79 -9.87
N ASP A 177 8.11 1.12 -10.90
CA ASP A 177 7.19 -0.01 -10.76
C ASP A 177 7.94 -1.32 -10.42
N GLY A 178 7.41 -2.05 -9.45
CA GLY A 178 7.97 -3.32 -9.04
C GLY A 178 7.05 -4.08 -8.09
N LYS A 179 7.25 -5.39 -8.06
CA LYS A 179 6.49 -6.33 -7.22
C LYS A 179 7.43 -7.32 -6.56
N THR A 180 7.09 -7.72 -5.35
CA THR A 180 7.79 -8.77 -4.61
C THR A 180 6.78 -9.78 -4.08
N GLN A 181 7.16 -11.05 -4.04
CA GLN A 181 6.37 -12.11 -3.47
C GLN A 181 7.28 -13.07 -2.73
N VAL A 182 6.87 -13.50 -1.55
CA VAL A 182 7.64 -14.42 -0.71
C VAL A 182 6.76 -15.57 -0.29
N THR A 183 7.24 -16.80 -0.52
CA THR A 183 6.63 -18.03 -0.05
C THR A 183 7.49 -18.59 1.07
N VAL A 184 6.89 -18.80 2.23
CA VAL A 184 7.53 -19.33 3.44
C VAL A 184 7.03 -20.74 3.71
N GLU A 185 7.96 -21.65 4.01
CA GLU A 185 7.66 -22.97 4.59
C GLU A 185 7.58 -22.82 6.12
N TYR A 186 6.46 -23.27 6.68
CA TYR A 186 6.21 -23.32 8.12
C TYR A 186 6.37 -24.73 8.64
N ASP A 187 6.74 -24.85 9.91
CA ASP A 187 6.70 -26.13 10.62
C ASP A 187 5.29 -26.48 11.10
N GLU A 188 5.14 -27.62 11.75
CA GLU A 188 3.87 -28.11 12.29
C GLU A 188 3.29 -27.25 13.44
N ASN A 189 4.10 -26.36 14.03
CA ASN A 189 3.70 -25.42 15.07
C ASN A 189 3.39 -24.02 14.52
N GLY A 190 3.48 -23.82 13.22
CA GLY A 190 3.26 -22.52 12.57
C GLY A 190 4.46 -21.58 12.68
N VAL A 191 5.67 -22.09 12.92
CA VAL A 191 6.89 -21.28 12.99
C VAL A 191 7.53 -21.19 11.59
N PRO A 192 7.91 -20.00 11.12
CA PRO A 192 8.63 -19.84 9.86
C PRO A 192 9.96 -20.59 9.86
N LYS A 193 10.18 -21.46 8.90
CA LYS A 193 11.34 -22.35 8.82
C LYS A 193 12.35 -21.93 7.77
N ARG A 194 11.88 -21.65 6.56
CA ARG A 194 12.71 -21.25 5.41
C ARG A 194 11.87 -20.57 4.32
N LEU A 195 12.53 -19.89 3.43
CA LEU A 195 11.92 -19.39 2.20
C LEU A 195 11.91 -20.52 1.17
N ASP A 196 10.73 -20.85 0.66
CA ASP A 196 10.59 -21.80 -0.46
C ASP A 196 10.79 -21.11 -1.80
N ALA A 197 10.20 -19.90 -1.95
CA ALA A 197 10.36 -19.12 -3.17
C ALA A 197 10.34 -17.62 -2.90
N VAL A 198 11.14 -16.87 -3.66
CA VAL A 198 11.15 -15.41 -3.72
C VAL A 198 11.00 -14.96 -5.15
N VAL A 199 9.98 -14.17 -5.44
CA VAL A 199 9.76 -13.58 -6.77
C VAL A 199 9.93 -12.07 -6.66
N LEU A 200 10.70 -11.48 -7.57
CA LEU A 200 10.86 -10.04 -7.71
C LEU A 200 10.72 -9.66 -9.19
N SER A 201 9.80 -8.75 -9.46
CA SER A 201 9.66 -8.14 -10.78
C SER A 201 9.91 -6.64 -10.66
N THR A 202 10.76 -6.09 -11.50
CA THR A 202 11.12 -4.68 -11.48
C THR A 202 11.17 -4.09 -12.88
N GLN A 203 10.54 -2.93 -13.04
CA GLN A 203 10.64 -2.15 -14.25
C GLN A 203 12.06 -1.61 -14.42
N HIS A 204 12.55 -1.59 -15.65
CA HIS A 204 13.95 -1.25 -15.95
C HIS A 204 14.11 -0.53 -17.28
N ASP A 205 15.25 0.08 -17.51
CA ASP A 205 15.63 0.64 -18.80
C ASP A 205 15.76 -0.46 -19.87
N PRO A 206 15.41 -0.16 -21.13
CA PRO A 206 15.42 -1.13 -22.22
C PRO A 206 16.82 -1.65 -22.58
N GLU A 207 17.88 -0.95 -22.20
CA GLU A 207 19.26 -1.22 -22.60
C GLU A 207 20.00 -2.16 -21.62
N VAL A 208 19.45 -2.38 -20.40
CA VAL A 208 20.05 -3.30 -19.42
C VAL A 208 19.68 -4.74 -19.74
N THR A 209 20.64 -5.65 -19.62
CA THR A 209 20.43 -7.09 -19.87
C THR A 209 19.80 -7.77 -18.65
N GLN A 210 19.10 -8.88 -18.87
CA GLN A 210 18.49 -9.65 -17.78
C GLN A 210 19.57 -10.25 -16.86
N GLU A 211 20.70 -10.70 -17.40
CA GLU A 211 21.81 -11.21 -16.62
C GLU A 211 22.30 -10.16 -15.61
N ARG A 212 22.48 -8.93 -16.06
CA ARG A 212 22.89 -7.82 -15.19
C ARG A 212 21.84 -7.54 -14.11
N ILE A 213 20.54 -7.53 -14.45
CA ILE A 213 19.48 -7.35 -13.48
C ILE A 213 19.50 -8.48 -12.43
N HIS A 214 19.68 -9.74 -12.85
CA HIS A 214 19.73 -10.89 -11.94
C HIS A 214 20.90 -10.78 -10.97
N GLU A 215 22.09 -10.48 -11.45
CA GLU A 215 23.29 -10.31 -10.60
C GLU A 215 23.11 -9.18 -9.59
N ASP A 216 22.64 -8.02 -10.06
CA ASP A 216 22.49 -6.83 -9.23
C ASP A 216 21.34 -6.98 -8.20
N ILE A 217 20.20 -7.53 -8.58
CA ILE A 217 19.08 -7.77 -7.64
C ILE A 217 19.50 -8.79 -6.57
N LYS A 218 20.18 -9.86 -6.97
CA LYS A 218 20.70 -10.82 -6.01
C LYS A 218 21.61 -10.12 -5.00
N LYS A 219 22.62 -9.40 -5.48
CA LYS A 219 23.64 -8.76 -4.64
C LYS A 219 23.11 -7.62 -3.78
N TYR A 220 22.34 -6.69 -4.36
CA TYR A 220 21.99 -5.43 -3.70
C TYR A 220 20.61 -5.44 -3.04
N VAL A 221 19.79 -6.46 -3.33
CA VAL A 221 18.44 -6.59 -2.75
C VAL A 221 18.32 -7.87 -1.93
N PHE A 222 18.51 -9.05 -2.52
CA PHE A 222 18.29 -10.31 -1.80
C PHE A 222 19.33 -10.54 -0.71
N ASP A 223 20.62 -10.47 -1.03
CA ASP A 223 21.71 -10.75 -0.09
C ASP A 223 21.75 -9.72 1.06
N GLU A 224 21.18 -8.52 0.88
CA GLU A 224 21.09 -7.47 1.90
C GLU A 224 19.86 -7.58 2.82
N VAL A 225 18.78 -8.22 2.36
CA VAL A 225 17.50 -8.26 3.07
C VAL A 225 17.19 -9.62 3.65
N ILE A 226 17.53 -10.69 2.94
CA ILE A 226 17.15 -12.05 3.29
C ILE A 226 18.19 -12.63 4.26
N PRO A 227 17.79 -13.04 5.49
CA PRO A 227 18.70 -13.69 6.40
C PRO A 227 19.21 -15.02 5.84
N ALA A 228 20.52 -15.25 5.93
CA ALA A 228 21.15 -16.44 5.37
C ALA A 228 20.60 -17.78 5.94
N ASN A 229 20.13 -17.77 7.17
CA ASN A 229 19.52 -18.92 7.83
C ASN A 229 18.11 -19.24 7.34
N MET A 230 17.51 -18.37 6.52
CA MET A 230 16.16 -18.56 5.95
C MET A 230 16.21 -19.11 4.53
N THR A 231 17.40 -19.37 3.99
CA THR A 231 17.58 -19.93 2.63
C THR A 231 18.45 -21.17 2.64
N ASP A 232 18.23 -22.05 1.67
CA ASP A 232 19.01 -23.25 1.41
C ASP A 232 19.11 -23.53 -0.10
N ASP A 233 19.69 -24.67 -0.48
CA ASP A 233 19.88 -25.07 -1.88
C ASP A 233 18.56 -25.34 -2.62
N GLU A 234 17.44 -25.52 -1.91
CA GLU A 234 16.10 -25.71 -2.49
C GLU A 234 15.33 -24.39 -2.66
N THR A 235 15.81 -23.27 -2.10
CA THR A 235 15.16 -21.96 -2.20
C THR A 235 15.20 -21.46 -3.64
N LYS A 236 14.04 -21.13 -4.19
CA LYS A 236 13.87 -20.67 -5.58
C LYS A 236 13.84 -19.15 -5.66
N PHE A 237 14.69 -18.58 -6.50
CA PHE A 237 14.73 -17.16 -6.77
C PHE A 237 14.30 -16.87 -8.21
N PHE A 238 13.27 -16.05 -8.36
CA PHE A 238 12.73 -15.63 -9.65
C PHE A 238 12.84 -14.12 -9.79
N ILE A 239 13.68 -13.66 -10.70
CA ILE A 239 13.88 -12.21 -10.97
C ILE A 239 13.40 -11.95 -12.39
N ASN A 240 12.43 -11.06 -12.57
CA ASN A 240 11.77 -10.79 -13.85
C ASN A 240 11.45 -12.09 -14.62
N PRO A 241 10.69 -13.04 -14.05
CA PRO A 241 10.50 -14.36 -14.65
C PRO A 241 9.81 -14.33 -16.02
N THR A 242 9.11 -13.24 -16.34
CA THR A 242 8.52 -13.01 -17.67
C THR A 242 9.50 -12.37 -18.64
N GLY A 243 10.73 -12.10 -18.22
CA GLY A 243 11.77 -11.45 -19.00
C GLY A 243 11.72 -9.93 -18.95
N ARG A 244 11.53 -9.27 -20.10
CA ARG A 244 11.60 -7.82 -20.22
C ARG A 244 10.43 -7.11 -19.55
N PHE A 245 10.72 -6.18 -18.62
CA PHE A 245 9.73 -5.33 -17.94
C PHE A 245 10.10 -3.84 -18.11
N VAL A 246 9.97 -3.33 -19.31
CA VAL A 246 10.26 -1.92 -19.66
C VAL A 246 8.99 -1.07 -19.61
N ILE A 247 7.87 -1.60 -20.12
CA ILE A 247 6.56 -0.96 -20.01
C ILE A 247 5.96 -1.33 -18.67
N GLY A 248 5.75 -0.34 -17.82
CA GLY A 248 5.21 -0.51 -16.46
C GLY A 248 4.63 0.80 -15.95
N GLY A 249 4.26 0.82 -14.67
CA GLY A 249 3.55 1.95 -14.08
C GLY A 249 2.21 2.20 -14.76
N PRO A 250 1.65 3.42 -14.71
CA PRO A 250 0.35 3.75 -15.30
C PRO A 250 0.28 3.58 -16.83
N HIS A 251 1.43 3.46 -17.49
CA HIS A 251 1.48 3.12 -18.91
C HIS A 251 1.22 1.63 -19.18
N GLY A 252 1.60 0.77 -18.24
CA GLY A 252 1.46 -0.68 -18.38
C GLY A 252 0.14 -1.21 -17.84
N ASP A 253 -0.35 -0.62 -16.75
CA ASP A 253 -1.59 -1.03 -16.08
C ASP A 253 -2.24 0.18 -15.39
N SER A 254 -3.58 0.15 -15.28
CA SER A 254 -4.32 1.20 -14.58
C SER A 254 -4.24 0.99 -13.07
N GLY A 255 -4.17 2.10 -12.33
CA GLY A 255 -4.19 2.12 -10.88
C GLY A 255 -5.48 2.69 -10.31
N LEU A 256 -5.80 2.27 -9.10
CA LEU A 256 -6.94 2.77 -8.33
C LEU A 256 -6.62 2.70 -6.84
N THR A 257 -7.03 3.74 -6.09
CA THR A 257 -6.98 3.75 -4.63
C THR A 257 -7.71 2.53 -4.05
N GLY A 258 -7.09 1.86 -3.08
CA GLY A 258 -7.73 0.75 -2.37
C GLY A 258 -7.69 -0.60 -3.09
N ARG A 259 -6.86 -0.80 -4.10
CA ARG A 259 -6.68 -2.10 -4.78
C ARG A 259 -5.49 -2.92 -4.28
N LYS A 260 -4.82 -2.47 -3.22
CA LYS A 260 -3.71 -3.20 -2.57
C LYS A 260 -3.95 -3.40 -1.07
N ILE A 261 -5.22 -3.57 -0.68
CA ILE A 261 -5.66 -3.66 0.71
C ILE A 261 -5.06 -4.84 1.48
N ILE A 262 -4.73 -5.93 0.81
CA ILE A 262 -4.07 -7.08 1.42
C ILE A 262 -2.57 -6.81 1.63
N VAL A 263 -1.93 -6.08 0.72
CA VAL A 263 -0.56 -5.55 0.90
C VAL A 263 -0.51 -4.57 2.07
N ASP A 264 -1.54 -3.72 2.22
CA ASP A 264 -1.64 -2.71 3.28
C ASP A 264 -1.87 -3.32 4.67
N THR A 265 -2.26 -4.59 4.75
CA THR A 265 -2.63 -5.25 6.00
C THR A 265 -1.71 -6.43 6.32
N TYR A 266 -2.18 -7.66 6.21
CA TYR A 266 -1.46 -8.82 6.77
C TYR A 266 -1.05 -9.85 5.72
N GLY A 267 -1.00 -9.46 4.44
CA GLY A 267 -0.54 -10.33 3.34
C GLY A 267 -1.38 -11.59 3.13
N GLY A 268 -2.64 -11.59 3.57
CA GLY A 268 -3.55 -12.72 3.47
C GLY A 268 -3.55 -13.66 4.69
N MET A 269 -2.68 -13.46 5.68
CA MET A 269 -2.65 -14.30 6.90
C MET A 269 -3.92 -14.09 7.74
N ALA A 270 -4.44 -12.87 7.80
CA ALA A 270 -5.71 -12.56 8.43
C ALA A 270 -6.79 -12.20 7.40
N ARG A 271 -8.03 -12.26 7.84
CA ARG A 271 -9.19 -11.80 7.05
C ARG A 271 -9.14 -10.28 6.83
N HIS A 272 -9.86 -9.82 5.83
CA HIS A 272 -10.00 -8.40 5.52
C HIS A 272 -11.50 -8.06 5.32
N GLY A 273 -11.91 -6.90 5.81
CA GLY A 273 -13.30 -6.46 5.68
C GLY A 273 -13.64 -5.78 4.35
N GLY A 274 -12.64 -5.47 3.53
CA GLY A 274 -12.78 -4.87 2.19
C GLY A 274 -12.51 -3.37 2.11
N GLY A 275 -12.48 -2.64 3.23
CA GLY A 275 -12.28 -1.19 3.25
C GLY A 275 -10.82 -0.79 3.00
N ALA A 276 -10.61 0.19 2.12
CA ALA A 276 -9.31 0.82 1.92
C ALA A 276 -9.01 1.85 3.02
N PHE A 277 -7.71 2.12 3.25
CA PHE A 277 -7.26 3.12 4.22
C PHE A 277 -7.01 4.49 3.57
N SER A 278 -6.34 4.50 2.42
CA SER A 278 -5.85 5.70 1.78
C SER A 278 -6.97 6.67 1.42
N GLY A 279 -6.72 7.97 1.60
CA GLY A 279 -7.64 9.05 1.28
C GLY A 279 -8.80 9.24 2.26
N LYS A 280 -8.82 8.51 3.39
CA LYS A 280 -9.91 8.55 4.39
C LYS A 280 -9.45 9.22 5.68
N ASP A 281 -10.20 10.22 6.15
CA ASP A 281 -9.98 10.85 7.46
C ASP A 281 -10.36 9.91 8.63
N CYS A 282 -10.01 10.29 9.87
CA CYS A 282 -10.16 9.45 11.06
C CYS A 282 -11.62 9.12 11.44
N THR A 283 -12.62 9.78 10.85
CA THR A 283 -14.03 9.42 11.05
C THR A 283 -14.49 8.23 10.23
N LYS A 284 -13.69 7.80 9.24
CA LYS A 284 -13.96 6.63 8.42
C LYS A 284 -13.49 5.37 9.16
N VAL A 285 -14.45 4.54 9.58
CA VAL A 285 -14.20 3.34 10.39
C VAL A 285 -13.34 2.30 9.68
N ASP A 286 -13.37 2.22 8.37
CA ASP A 286 -12.48 1.35 7.58
C ASP A 286 -11.01 1.54 7.95
N ARG A 287 -10.60 2.78 8.20
CA ARG A 287 -9.23 3.13 8.60
C ARG A 287 -9.06 3.12 10.11
N SER A 288 -9.82 3.90 10.84
CA SER A 288 -9.64 4.11 12.28
C SER A 288 -9.91 2.85 13.09
N ALA A 289 -10.98 2.12 12.80
CA ALA A 289 -11.31 0.90 13.52
C ALA A 289 -10.39 -0.28 13.15
N ALA A 290 -9.87 -0.34 11.92
CA ALA A 290 -8.83 -1.31 11.56
C ALA A 290 -7.54 -1.06 12.35
N TYR A 291 -7.14 0.21 12.54
CA TYR A 291 -5.98 0.55 13.37
C TYR A 291 -6.21 0.24 14.86
N ALA A 292 -7.42 0.51 15.37
CA ALA A 292 -7.79 0.14 16.73
C ALA A 292 -7.79 -1.38 16.95
N ALA A 293 -8.32 -2.14 15.98
CA ALA A 293 -8.28 -3.62 16.01
C ALA A 293 -6.84 -4.14 16.00
N ARG A 294 -5.97 -3.58 15.17
CA ARG A 294 -4.53 -3.89 15.14
C ARG A 294 -3.86 -3.58 16.49
N TYR A 295 -4.17 -2.44 17.09
CA TYR A 295 -3.64 -2.05 18.39
C TYR A 295 -4.06 -3.04 19.49
N ALA A 296 -5.34 -3.44 19.50
CA ALA A 296 -5.86 -4.39 20.48
C ALA A 296 -5.18 -5.77 20.35
N ASP A 297 -5.06 -6.29 19.14
CA ASP A 297 -4.45 -7.61 18.91
C ASP A 297 -2.94 -7.60 19.19
N ARG A 298 -2.24 -6.54 18.79
CA ARG A 298 -0.82 -6.38 19.10
C ARG A 298 -0.53 -6.42 20.61
N LYS A 299 -1.42 -5.87 21.43
CA LYS A 299 -1.31 -5.96 22.90
C LYS A 299 -1.47 -7.36 23.46
N SER A 300 -2.15 -8.26 22.74
CA SER A 300 -2.32 -9.65 23.19
C SER A 300 -1.08 -10.52 22.90
N VAL A 301 -0.20 -10.09 22.02
CA VAL A 301 1.04 -10.79 21.64
C VAL A 301 2.25 -10.32 22.45
N VAL A 302 2.22 -9.11 23.00
CA VAL A 302 3.31 -8.49 23.79
C VAL A 302 3.11 -8.77 25.33
#